data_10b225de6b6bcdd4a819c5db29fbc213
#
_entry.id   10b225de6b6bcdd4a819c5db29fbc213
#
_cell.length_a   1.000
_cell.length_b   1.000
_cell.length_c   1.000
_cell.angle_alpha   90.00
_cell.angle_beta   90.00
_cell.angle_gamma   90.00
#
_symmetry.space_group_name_H-M   'P 1'
#
loop_
_entity.id
_entity.type
_entity.pdbx_description
1 polymer ?
#
loop_
_entity_poly.entity_id
_entity_poly.type
_entity_poly.pdbx_seq_one_letter_code
_entity_poly.pdbx_strand_id
1 'polypeptide(L)'
;MEYIVYLTTNIVNNKIYVGVHKTENSNIFDGYFGNGLSLKDQYYLNHPKEPFHYAVKKYGFKNFKREVIKSFKTIEEALALEEEIVNEEFIKREDTYKPEKVVLTGDYHQYSLEGNYI
;
A
#
# COMPACT_ATOMS: atom_id res chain seq x y z
N MET A 1 8.36 -11.15 13.60
CA MET A 1 8.38 -10.26 12.45
C MET A 1 7.71 -10.93 11.27
N GLU A 2 6.77 -10.25 10.66
CA GLU A 2 5.99 -10.77 9.54
C GLU A 2 5.97 -9.76 8.41
N TYR A 3 5.71 -10.26 7.20
CA TYR A 3 5.55 -9.42 6.03
C TYR A 3 4.14 -9.61 5.50
N ILE A 4 3.33 -8.57 5.52
CA ILE A 4 1.95 -8.64 5.10
C ILE A 4 1.77 -8.05 3.71
N VAL A 5 0.87 -8.66 2.94
CA VAL A 5 0.27 -8.02 1.80
C VAL A 5 -1.06 -7.46 2.30
N TYR A 6 -1.25 -6.17 2.13
CA TYR A 6 -2.41 -5.49 2.70
C TYR A 6 -3.21 -4.75 1.64
N LEU A 7 -4.44 -4.49 1.99
CA LEU A 7 -5.37 -3.70 1.19
C LEU A 7 -5.86 -2.54 2.04
N THR A 8 -5.66 -1.33 1.56
CA THR A 8 -6.21 -0.13 2.19
C THR A 8 -7.32 0.42 1.31
N THR A 9 -8.49 0.62 1.89
CA THR A 9 -9.67 1.08 1.17
C THR A 9 -10.07 2.47 1.66
N ASN A 10 -10.30 3.38 0.72
CA ASN A 10 -10.97 4.64 1.02
C ASN A 10 -12.47 4.34 1.05
N ILE A 11 -13.07 4.40 2.23
CA ILE A 11 -14.47 4.00 2.39
C ILE A 11 -15.45 5.01 1.81
N VAL A 12 -14.99 6.19 1.43
CA VAL A 12 -15.85 7.21 0.80
C VAL A 12 -16.09 6.89 -0.67
N ASN A 13 -15.04 6.47 -1.40
CA ASN A 13 -15.15 6.25 -2.84
C ASN A 13 -14.78 4.83 -3.29
N ASN A 14 -14.46 3.95 -2.34
CA ASN A 14 -14.08 2.55 -2.57
C ASN A 14 -12.79 2.36 -3.39
N LYS A 15 -11.98 3.39 -3.53
CA LYS A 15 -10.67 3.23 -4.14
C LYS A 15 -9.72 2.50 -3.22
N ILE A 16 -8.86 1.68 -3.78
CA ILE A 16 -7.99 0.79 -3.02
C ILE A 16 -6.51 1.01 -3.32
N TYR A 17 -5.70 0.64 -2.35
CA TYR A 17 -4.25 0.59 -2.47
C TYR A 17 -3.76 -0.73 -1.91
N VAL A 18 -2.92 -1.43 -2.65
CA VAL A 18 -2.34 -2.72 -2.24
C VAL A 18 -0.85 -2.56 -2.10
N GLY A 19 -0.30 -3.10 -1.03
CA GLY A 19 1.14 -3.01 -0.80
C GLY A 19 1.65 -4.10 0.12
N VAL A 20 2.95 -4.03 0.41
CA VAL A 20 3.64 -4.92 1.33
C VAL A 20 4.16 -4.10 2.51
N HIS A 21 4.02 -4.63 3.72
CA HIS A 21 4.45 -3.96 4.93
C HIS A 21 5.04 -4.97 5.91
N LYS A 22 6.11 -4.58 6.55
CA LYS A 22 6.75 -5.35 7.59
C LYS A 22 6.13 -4.97 8.94
N THR A 23 5.65 -5.96 9.68
CA THR A 23 5.02 -5.71 10.98
C THR A 23 5.44 -6.78 11.97
N GLU A 24 5.35 -6.46 13.25
CA GLU A 24 5.68 -7.42 14.30
C GLU A 24 4.57 -8.44 14.49
N ASN A 25 3.33 -8.03 14.35
CA ASN A 25 2.17 -8.91 14.55
C ASN A 25 1.07 -8.56 13.56
N SER A 26 0.81 -9.46 12.62
CA SER A 26 -0.19 -9.24 11.57
C SER A 26 -1.62 -9.17 12.11
N ASN A 27 -1.86 -9.64 13.33
CA ASN A 27 -3.18 -9.61 13.94
C ASN A 27 -3.48 -8.28 14.64
N ILE A 28 -2.49 -7.40 14.73
CA ILE A 28 -2.63 -6.10 15.38
C ILE A 28 -2.35 -5.01 14.36
N PHE A 29 -3.29 -4.08 14.21
CA PHE A 29 -3.08 -2.94 13.33
C PHE A 29 -2.05 -1.99 13.96
N ASP A 30 -0.95 -1.79 13.27
CA ASP A 30 0.17 -0.97 13.76
C ASP A 30 0.09 0.50 13.35
N GLY A 31 -1.01 0.91 12.72
CA GLY A 31 -1.22 2.29 12.29
C GLY A 31 -0.75 2.58 10.87
N TYR A 32 -0.14 1.63 10.18
CA TYR A 32 0.37 1.84 8.83
C TYR A 32 -0.72 1.63 7.78
N PHE A 33 -0.96 2.65 6.96
CA PHE A 33 -2.00 2.61 5.92
C PHE A 33 -1.46 2.34 4.52
N GLY A 34 -0.22 2.70 4.25
CA GLY A 34 0.38 2.47 2.95
C GLY A 34 1.25 3.62 2.49
N ASN A 35 2.15 3.31 1.58
CA ASN A 35 2.98 4.29 0.87
C ASN A 35 3.71 5.27 1.80
N GLY A 36 4.23 4.75 2.92
CA GLY A 36 4.95 5.55 3.90
C GLY A 36 4.06 6.30 4.90
N LEU A 37 2.74 6.20 4.78
CA LEU A 37 1.82 6.88 5.68
C LEU A 37 1.36 6.00 6.82
N SER A 38 1.50 6.49 8.04
CA SER A 38 0.98 5.83 9.23
C SER A 38 0.49 6.87 10.22
N LEU A 39 -0.23 6.42 11.24
CA LEU A 39 -0.65 7.29 12.33
C LEU A 39 0.54 7.83 13.12
N LYS A 40 1.68 7.13 13.05
CA LYS A 40 2.90 7.51 13.76
C LYS A 40 3.83 8.36 12.92
N ASP A 41 3.71 8.33 11.61
CA ASP A 41 4.57 9.05 10.70
C ASP A 41 3.73 9.66 9.58
N GLN A 42 3.52 10.95 9.65
CA GLN A 42 2.66 11.67 8.73
C GLN A 42 3.45 12.61 7.82
N TYR A 43 4.73 12.30 7.60
CA TYR A 43 5.58 13.14 6.76
C TYR A 43 4.94 13.41 5.40
N TYR A 44 4.42 12.36 4.75
CA TYR A 44 3.84 12.50 3.41
C TYR A 44 2.48 13.17 3.37
N LEU A 45 1.86 13.45 4.50
CA LEU A 45 0.69 14.33 4.51
C LEU A 45 1.10 15.78 4.26
N ASN A 46 2.28 16.16 4.75
CA ASN A 46 2.82 17.49 4.56
C ASN A 46 3.63 17.61 3.26
N HIS A 47 4.08 16.47 2.72
CA HIS A 47 4.89 16.40 1.51
C HIS A 47 4.34 15.31 0.57
N PRO A 48 3.08 15.46 0.11
CA PRO A 48 2.47 14.43 -0.72
C PRO A 48 3.18 14.30 -2.07
N LYS A 49 3.38 13.08 -2.52
CA LYS A 49 4.07 12.76 -3.78
C LYS A 49 3.24 11.92 -4.71
N GLU A 50 2.30 11.16 -4.18
CA GLU A 50 1.55 10.17 -4.96
C GLU A 50 0.06 10.29 -4.72
N PRO A 51 -0.77 9.74 -5.61
CA PRO A 51 -2.22 9.84 -5.48
C PRO A 51 -2.76 9.40 -4.12
N PHE A 52 -2.18 8.35 -3.55
CA PHE A 52 -2.61 7.87 -2.24
C PHE A 52 -2.35 8.91 -1.14
N HIS A 53 -1.21 9.61 -1.19
CA HIS A 53 -0.89 10.66 -0.22
C HIS A 53 -1.93 11.78 -0.27
N TYR A 54 -2.27 12.23 -1.48
CA TYR A 54 -3.26 13.29 -1.65
C TYR A 54 -4.64 12.87 -1.18
N ALA A 55 -4.99 11.60 -1.40
CA ALA A 55 -6.28 11.07 -0.97
C ALA A 55 -6.38 11.06 0.56
N VAL A 56 -5.34 10.58 1.24
CA VAL A 56 -5.35 10.55 2.71
C VAL A 56 -5.39 11.97 3.27
N LYS A 57 -4.67 12.88 2.64
CA LYS A 57 -4.71 14.30 3.05
C LYS A 57 -6.10 14.88 2.90
N LYS A 58 -6.80 14.55 1.82
CA LYS A 58 -8.13 15.08 1.53
C LYS A 58 -9.21 14.47 2.42
N TYR A 59 -9.20 13.15 2.57
CA TYR A 59 -10.29 12.42 3.25
C TYR A 59 -10.02 12.14 4.72
N GLY A 60 -8.76 12.15 5.14
CA GLY A 60 -8.36 11.84 6.52
C GLY A 60 -8.24 10.34 6.77
N PHE A 61 -7.36 9.97 7.71
CA PHE A 61 -7.13 8.56 8.06
C PHE A 61 -8.40 7.84 8.49
N LYS A 62 -9.32 8.54 9.12
CA LYS A 62 -10.58 7.95 9.62
C LYS A 62 -11.43 7.36 8.50
N ASN A 63 -11.22 7.77 7.26
CA ASN A 63 -11.96 7.29 6.11
C ASN A 63 -11.21 6.20 5.35
N PHE A 64 -10.17 5.68 5.93
CA PHE A 64 -9.40 4.59 5.33
C PHE A 64 -9.42 3.38 6.24
N LYS A 65 -9.50 2.20 5.65
CA LYS A 65 -9.51 0.92 6.35
C LYS A 65 -8.40 0.04 5.77
N ARG A 66 -7.52 -0.46 6.63
CA ARG A 66 -6.46 -1.38 6.20
C ARG A 66 -6.80 -2.79 6.61
N GLU A 67 -6.71 -3.71 5.66
CA GLU A 67 -6.93 -5.12 5.88
C GLU A 67 -5.72 -5.93 5.45
N VAL A 68 -5.43 -7.01 6.17
CA VAL A 68 -4.36 -7.93 5.79
C VAL A 68 -4.93 -8.97 4.84
N ILE A 69 -4.35 -9.06 3.64
CA ILE A 69 -4.73 -10.09 2.68
C ILE A 69 -4.08 -11.41 3.09
N LYS A 70 -2.77 -11.36 3.36
CA LYS A 70 -2.03 -12.53 3.80
C LYS A 70 -0.73 -12.12 4.49
N SER A 71 -0.27 -12.93 5.43
CA SER A 71 0.99 -12.74 6.15
C SER A 71 1.98 -13.82 5.77
N PHE A 72 3.25 -13.44 5.69
CA PHE A 72 4.35 -14.33 5.31
C PHE A 72 5.52 -14.17 6.27
N LYS A 73 6.38 -15.17 6.30
CA LYS A 73 7.61 -15.13 7.09
C LYS A 73 8.75 -14.43 6.35
N THR A 74 8.69 -14.39 5.03
CA THR A 74 9.73 -13.77 4.22
C THR A 74 9.15 -12.68 3.33
N ILE A 75 9.99 -11.68 3.04
CA ILE A 75 9.58 -10.58 2.17
C ILE A 75 9.39 -11.06 0.73
N GLU A 76 10.18 -12.04 0.27
CA GLU A 76 10.09 -12.57 -1.09
C GLU A 76 8.72 -13.17 -1.36
N GLU A 77 8.17 -13.90 -0.40
CA GLU A 77 6.83 -14.45 -0.54
C GLU A 77 5.76 -13.37 -0.61
N ALA A 78 5.88 -12.34 0.22
CA ALA A 78 4.94 -11.23 0.22
C ALA A 78 4.99 -10.47 -1.11
N LEU A 79 6.19 -10.19 -1.61
CA LEU A 79 6.37 -9.50 -2.87
C LEU A 79 5.83 -10.31 -4.05
N ALA A 80 6.00 -11.63 -4.01
CA ALA A 80 5.47 -12.50 -5.05
C ALA A 80 3.93 -12.41 -5.12
N LEU A 81 3.26 -12.40 -3.98
CA LEU A 81 1.81 -12.25 -3.95
C LEU A 81 1.40 -10.84 -4.40
N GLU A 82 2.09 -9.82 -3.93
CA GLU A 82 1.78 -8.45 -4.35
C GLU A 82 1.89 -8.29 -5.86
N GLU A 83 2.96 -8.82 -6.45
CA GLU A 83 3.18 -8.77 -7.89
C GLU A 83 2.07 -9.48 -8.66
N GLU A 84 1.56 -10.57 -8.11
CA GLU A 84 0.46 -11.31 -8.70
C GLU A 84 -0.85 -10.51 -8.66
N ILE A 85 -1.10 -9.77 -7.60
CA ILE A 85 -2.30 -8.95 -7.44
C ILE A 85 -2.18 -7.65 -8.24
N VAL A 86 -1.05 -6.95 -8.10
CA VAL A 86 -0.82 -5.64 -8.71
C VAL A 86 -0.15 -5.86 -10.08
N ASN A 87 -0.91 -6.39 -11.00
CA ASN A 87 -0.48 -6.65 -12.39
C ASN A 87 -0.95 -5.53 -13.32
N GLU A 88 -0.74 -5.72 -14.62
CA GLU A 88 -1.12 -4.72 -15.62
C GLU A 88 -2.60 -4.38 -15.59
N GLU A 89 -3.46 -5.38 -15.41
CA GLU A 89 -4.91 -5.15 -15.35
C GLU A 89 -5.29 -4.36 -14.12
N PHE A 90 -4.69 -4.68 -12.98
CA PHE A 90 -4.90 -3.94 -11.73
C PHE A 90 -4.51 -2.48 -11.89
N ILE A 91 -3.35 -2.22 -12.48
CA ILE A 91 -2.85 -0.87 -12.68
C ILE A 91 -3.76 -0.04 -13.58
N LYS A 92 -4.43 -0.67 -14.52
CA LYS A 92 -5.36 0.00 -15.44
C LYS A 92 -6.73 0.29 -14.81
N ARG A 93 -7.03 -0.29 -13.66
CA ARG A 93 -8.31 -0.03 -12.98
C ARG A 93 -8.38 1.41 -12.51
N GLU A 94 -9.56 1.99 -12.57
CA GLU A 94 -9.78 3.37 -12.11
C GLU A 94 -9.98 3.47 -10.61
N ASP A 95 -10.30 2.35 -9.95
CA ASP A 95 -10.57 2.31 -8.53
C ASP A 95 -9.33 2.01 -7.67
N THR A 96 -8.15 2.23 -8.21
CA THR A 96 -6.88 2.00 -7.49
C THR A 96 -6.09 3.28 -7.35
N TYR A 97 -5.35 3.40 -6.25
CA TYR A 97 -4.33 4.42 -6.09
C TYR A 97 -3.04 3.87 -6.66
N LYS A 98 -2.58 4.46 -7.75
CA LYS A 98 -1.39 3.98 -8.46
C LYS A 98 -0.15 4.72 -8.02
N PRO A 99 1.00 4.06 -8.05
CA PRO A 99 2.27 4.78 -7.91
C PRO A 99 2.41 5.80 -9.05
N GLU A 100 3.06 6.91 -8.76
CA GLU A 100 3.27 7.96 -9.76
C GLU A 100 4.04 7.44 -10.97
N LYS A 101 5.01 6.56 -10.74
CA LYS A 101 5.82 5.96 -11.80
C LYS A 101 5.56 4.47 -11.84
N VAL A 102 4.76 4.05 -12.78
CA VAL A 102 4.46 2.64 -12.96
C VAL A 102 5.31 2.12 -14.12
N VAL A 103 6.18 1.17 -13.81
CA VAL A 103 7.02 0.52 -14.82
C VAL A 103 6.42 -0.85 -15.08
N LEU A 104 5.90 -1.04 -16.29
CA LEU A 104 5.26 -2.30 -16.68
C LEU A 104 6.29 -3.28 -17.24
N THR A 105 7.43 -3.37 -16.56
CA THR A 105 8.53 -4.26 -16.90
C THR A 105 8.94 -5.04 -15.67
N GLY A 106 10.06 -5.74 -15.74
CA GLY A 106 10.59 -6.48 -14.61
C GLY A 106 10.92 -5.63 -13.39
N ASP A 107 10.99 -4.32 -13.53
CA ASP A 107 11.33 -3.42 -12.43
C ASP A 107 10.12 -2.95 -11.64
N TYR A 108 8.95 -3.30 -12.09
CA TYR A 108 7.71 -2.81 -11.50
C TYR A 108 7.56 -3.19 -10.04
N HIS A 109 7.86 -4.40 -9.65
CA HIS A 109 7.79 -4.80 -8.25
C HIS A 109 8.85 -4.11 -7.40
N GLN A 110 9.97 -3.76 -7.98
CA GLN A 110 11.02 -3.01 -7.30
C GLN A 110 10.51 -1.63 -6.92
N TYR A 111 9.71 -1.02 -7.77
CA TYR A 111 9.05 0.22 -7.46
C TYR A 111 8.13 0.05 -6.24
N SER A 112 7.35 -1.04 -6.21
CA SER A 112 6.49 -1.35 -5.06
C SER A 112 7.29 -1.43 -3.77
N LEU A 113 8.49 -2.01 -3.81
CA LEU A 113 9.37 -2.07 -2.64
C LEU A 113 9.64 -0.68 -2.09
N GLU A 114 9.99 0.26 -2.95
CA GLU A 114 10.30 1.62 -2.53
C GLU A 114 9.08 2.35 -1.99
N GLY A 115 7.93 2.13 -2.59
CA GLY A 115 6.71 2.84 -2.23
C GLY A 115 5.96 2.25 -1.05
N ASN A 116 6.10 0.97 -0.78
CA ASN A 116 5.16 0.28 0.08
C ASN A 116 5.69 -0.28 1.39
N TYR A 117 6.97 -0.48 1.55
CA TYR A 117 7.44 -1.10 2.78
C TYR A 117 8.65 -0.44 3.41
N ILE A 118 8.99 0.69 2.98
CA ILE A 118 10.09 1.46 3.59
C ILE A 118 9.65 2.06 4.90
#